data_d1a17d8709773fee020baff5e88e42ea
#
_entry.id   d1a17d8709773fee020baff5e88e42ea
#
_cell.length_a   1.000
_cell.length_b   1.000
_cell.length_c   1.000
_cell.angle_alpha   90.00
_cell.angle_beta   90.00
_cell.angle_gamma   90.00
#
_symmetry.space_group_name_H-M   'P 1'
#
loop_
_entity.id
_entity.type
_entity.pdbx_description
1 polymer ?
#
loop_
_entity_poly.entity_id
_entity_poly.type
_entity_poly.pdbx_seq_one_letter_code
_entity_poly.pdbx_strand_id
1 'polypeptide(L)'
;MYVVLIAGMLLLVKGADYFVDGSASVAKILKVPSLIIGLTIVALGTSLPEASVSITASIAGNNELALSNIIGSNIFNTLVVVGCSAMIAPFIMDRDIIKRDLIINLIVSVSLCLFIFDGILGRMDGILLLIGLVTFMMVLIR
;
A
#
# COMPACT_ATOMS: atom_id res chain seq x y z
N MET A 1 -3.85 28.50 -8.74
CA MET A 1 -3.60 27.44 -7.76
C MET A 1 -4.78 26.46 -7.68
N TYR A 2 -6.01 26.89 -7.36
CA TYR A 2 -7.19 25.97 -7.22
C TYR A 2 -7.55 25.22 -8.50
N VAL A 3 -7.46 25.84 -9.67
CA VAL A 3 -7.73 25.18 -10.96
C VAL A 3 -6.78 24.00 -11.20
N VAL A 4 -5.50 24.18 -10.91
CA VAL A 4 -4.48 23.13 -11.05
C VAL A 4 -4.74 21.99 -10.05
N LEU A 5 -5.15 22.31 -8.81
CA LEU A 5 -5.53 21.34 -7.82
C LEU A 5 -6.73 20.50 -8.27
N ILE A 6 -7.81 21.16 -8.71
CA ILE A 6 -9.02 20.48 -9.19
C ILE A 6 -8.70 19.61 -10.42
N ALA A 7 -7.95 20.14 -11.38
CA ALA A 7 -7.55 19.39 -12.57
C ALA A 7 -6.69 18.17 -12.17
N GLY A 8 -5.76 18.31 -11.23
CA GLY A 8 -4.96 17.21 -10.69
C GLY A 8 -5.82 16.14 -10.02
N MET A 9 -6.80 16.53 -9.23
CA MET A 9 -7.74 15.58 -8.60
C MET A 9 -8.58 14.82 -9.64
N LEU A 10 -9.09 15.50 -10.66
CA LEU A 10 -9.84 14.85 -11.74
C LEU A 10 -8.98 13.87 -12.53
N LEU A 11 -7.75 14.23 -12.85
CA LEU A 11 -6.79 13.35 -13.51
C LEU A 11 -6.45 12.13 -12.65
N LEU A 12 -6.32 12.33 -11.34
CA LEU A 12 -6.03 11.26 -10.39
C LEU A 12 -7.19 10.25 -10.32
N VAL A 13 -8.44 10.73 -10.22
CA VAL A 13 -9.63 9.86 -10.23
C VAL A 13 -9.73 9.09 -11.54
N LYS A 14 -9.60 9.76 -12.68
CA LYS A 14 -9.63 9.08 -13.99
C LYS A 14 -8.48 8.11 -14.19
N GLY A 15 -7.29 8.47 -13.73
CA GLY A 15 -6.12 7.59 -13.75
C GLY A 15 -6.34 6.33 -12.91
N ALA A 16 -6.96 6.46 -11.73
CA ALA A 16 -7.31 5.34 -10.88
C ALA A 16 -8.33 4.40 -11.56
N ASP A 17 -9.39 4.96 -12.18
CA ASP A 17 -10.38 4.17 -12.94
C ASP A 17 -9.70 3.34 -14.04
N TYR A 18 -8.89 3.97 -14.90
CA TYR A 18 -8.15 3.28 -15.96
C TYR A 18 -7.16 2.24 -15.42
N PHE A 19 -6.53 2.53 -14.29
CA PHE A 19 -5.58 1.60 -13.66
C PHE A 19 -6.28 0.35 -13.13
N VAL A 20 -7.43 0.51 -12.47
CA VAL A 20 -8.24 -0.61 -11.96
C VAL A 20 -8.78 -1.45 -13.11
N ASP A 21 -9.36 -0.83 -14.14
CA ASP A 21 -9.91 -1.53 -15.32
C ASP A 21 -8.81 -2.25 -16.10
N GLY A 22 -7.65 -1.61 -16.30
CA GLY A 22 -6.48 -2.22 -16.92
C GLY A 22 -5.97 -3.42 -16.14
N SER A 23 -5.86 -3.29 -14.82
CA SER A 23 -5.41 -4.38 -13.94
C SER A 23 -6.39 -5.56 -13.95
N ALA A 24 -7.70 -5.29 -13.94
CA ALA A 24 -8.73 -6.33 -14.07
C ALA A 24 -8.67 -7.04 -15.43
N SER A 25 -8.35 -6.32 -16.50
CA SER A 25 -8.19 -6.88 -17.84
C SER A 25 -6.95 -7.80 -17.91
N VAL A 26 -5.84 -7.39 -17.32
CA VAL A 26 -4.62 -8.21 -17.17
C VAL A 26 -4.92 -9.48 -16.39
N ALA A 27 -5.66 -9.38 -15.28
CA ALA A 27 -6.08 -10.54 -14.49
C ALA A 27 -6.82 -11.58 -15.34
N LYS A 28 -7.77 -11.13 -16.17
CA LYS A 28 -8.52 -12.00 -17.08
C LYS A 28 -7.63 -12.69 -18.13
N ILE A 29 -6.70 -11.95 -18.74
CA ILE A 29 -5.77 -12.48 -19.74
C ILE A 29 -4.85 -13.54 -19.14
N LEU A 30 -4.31 -13.27 -17.95
CA LEU A 30 -3.39 -14.17 -17.26
C LEU A 30 -4.12 -15.30 -16.52
N LYS A 31 -5.47 -15.31 -16.51
CA LYS A 31 -6.30 -16.27 -15.76
C LYS A 31 -5.94 -16.33 -14.27
N VAL A 32 -5.50 -15.21 -13.71
CA VAL A 32 -5.15 -15.06 -12.29
C VAL A 32 -6.38 -14.49 -11.55
N PRO A 33 -6.68 -14.96 -10.33
CA PRO A 33 -7.76 -14.39 -9.52
C PRO A 33 -7.57 -12.88 -9.35
N SER A 34 -8.66 -12.12 -9.48
CA SER A 34 -8.64 -10.64 -9.36
C SER A 34 -8.08 -10.17 -8.01
N LEU A 35 -8.26 -10.97 -6.96
CA LEU A 35 -7.70 -10.74 -5.64
C LEU A 35 -6.16 -10.64 -5.69
N ILE A 36 -5.48 -11.56 -6.38
CA ILE A 36 -4.01 -11.55 -6.48
C ILE A 36 -3.53 -10.30 -7.21
N ILE A 37 -4.21 -9.91 -8.29
CA ILE A 37 -3.88 -8.67 -9.02
C ILE A 37 -4.11 -7.45 -8.12
N GLY A 38 -5.19 -7.42 -7.35
CA GLY A 38 -5.46 -6.36 -6.39
C GLY A 38 -4.38 -6.24 -5.31
N LEU A 39 -3.97 -7.36 -4.73
CA LEU A 39 -2.94 -7.41 -3.68
C LEU A 39 -1.50 -7.20 -4.21
N THR A 40 -1.28 -7.28 -5.51
CA THR A 40 0.05 -7.10 -6.14
C THR A 40 0.11 -5.82 -6.96
N ILE A 41 -0.34 -5.87 -8.21
CA ILE A 41 -0.18 -4.77 -9.17
C ILE A 41 -0.90 -3.51 -8.72
N VAL A 42 -2.17 -3.65 -8.28
CA VAL A 42 -2.95 -2.49 -7.82
C VAL A 42 -2.36 -1.91 -6.54
N ALA A 43 -2.05 -2.76 -5.55
CA ALA A 43 -1.46 -2.31 -4.29
C ALA A 43 -0.11 -1.61 -4.51
N LEU A 44 0.78 -2.18 -5.33
CA LEU A 44 2.05 -1.53 -5.67
C LEU A 44 1.83 -0.21 -6.40
N GLY A 45 0.94 -0.19 -7.40
CA GLY A 45 0.69 1.01 -8.20
C GLY A 45 0.10 2.17 -7.38
N THR A 46 -0.83 1.88 -6.48
CA THR A 46 -1.43 2.90 -5.61
C THR A 46 -0.46 3.39 -4.53
N SER A 47 0.55 2.61 -4.17
CA SER A 47 1.59 3.00 -3.20
C SER A 47 2.82 3.68 -3.83
N LEU A 48 2.90 3.79 -5.17
CA LEU A 48 4.01 4.47 -5.84
C LEU A 48 4.14 5.96 -5.47
N PRO A 49 3.05 6.75 -5.36
CA PRO A 49 3.13 8.14 -4.91
C PRO A 49 3.75 8.26 -3.51
N GLU A 50 3.31 7.45 -2.56
CA GLU A 50 3.82 7.44 -1.20
C GLU A 50 5.29 7.02 -1.15
N ALA A 51 5.67 6.00 -1.93
CA ALA A 51 7.06 5.57 -2.07
C ALA A 51 7.93 6.69 -2.64
N SER A 52 7.46 7.39 -3.68
CA SER A 52 8.18 8.50 -4.30
C SER A 52 8.42 9.65 -3.31
N VAL A 53 7.41 10.04 -2.54
CA VAL A 53 7.53 11.09 -1.52
C VAL A 53 8.51 10.65 -0.43
N SER A 54 8.38 9.43 0.10
CA SER A 54 9.23 8.94 1.18
C SER A 54 10.68 8.76 0.76
N ILE A 55 10.94 8.23 -0.45
CA ILE A 55 12.31 8.09 -0.99
C ILE A 55 12.94 9.46 -1.21
N THR A 56 12.21 10.40 -1.81
CA THR A 56 12.70 11.76 -2.06
C THR A 56 13.00 12.48 -0.75
N ALA A 57 12.13 12.37 0.25
CA ALA A 57 12.33 12.93 1.58
C ALA A 57 13.57 12.35 2.26
N SER A 58 13.76 11.02 2.18
CA SER A 58 14.95 10.35 2.73
C SER A 58 16.25 10.79 2.05
N ILE A 59 16.25 10.92 0.72
CA ILE A 59 17.40 11.44 -0.04
C ILE A 59 17.74 12.89 0.37
N ALA A 60 16.70 13.70 0.65
CA ALA A 60 16.86 15.07 1.13
C ALA A 60 17.22 15.16 2.62
N GLY A 61 17.38 14.06 3.34
CA GLY A 61 17.69 14.02 4.77
C GLY A 61 16.49 14.25 5.70
N ASN A 62 15.26 14.33 5.15
CA ASN A 62 14.01 14.53 5.90
C ASN A 62 13.39 13.19 6.30
N ASN A 63 14.07 12.43 7.15
CA ASN A 63 13.65 11.08 7.55
C ASN A 63 12.31 11.07 8.31
N GLU A 64 12.03 12.11 9.10
CA GLU A 64 10.76 12.27 9.81
C GLU A 64 9.58 12.38 8.83
N LEU A 65 9.74 13.16 7.75
CA LEU A 65 8.73 13.28 6.71
C LEU A 65 8.50 11.94 6.00
N ALA A 66 9.57 11.22 5.68
CA ALA A 66 9.49 9.91 5.04
C ALA A 66 8.70 8.91 5.87
N LEU A 67 9.02 8.80 7.16
CA LEU A 67 8.35 7.89 8.09
C LEU A 67 6.91 8.31 8.36
N SER A 68 6.67 9.60 8.59
CA SER A 68 5.33 10.14 8.85
C SER A 68 4.39 9.93 7.65
N ASN A 69 4.90 10.05 6.43
CA ASN A 69 4.12 9.78 5.21
C ASN A 69 3.64 8.32 5.16
N ILE A 70 4.51 7.35 5.46
CA ILE A 70 4.16 5.92 5.46
C ILE A 70 3.14 5.61 6.55
N ILE A 71 3.38 6.06 7.78
CA ILE A 71 2.48 5.80 8.91
C ILE A 71 1.13 6.50 8.69
N GLY A 72 1.15 7.76 8.25
CA GLY A 72 -0.05 8.54 7.98
C GLY A 72 -0.91 7.92 6.88
N SER A 73 -0.30 7.44 5.80
CA SER A 73 -1.00 6.74 4.72
C SER A 73 -1.67 5.45 5.21
N ASN A 74 -0.99 4.65 6.03
CA ASN A 74 -1.57 3.44 6.61
C ASN A 74 -2.78 3.74 7.50
N ILE A 75 -2.69 4.77 8.36
CA ILE A 75 -3.81 5.21 9.22
C ILE A 75 -4.97 5.69 8.35
N PHE A 76 -4.70 6.54 7.37
CA PHE A 76 -5.72 7.06 6.46
C PHE A 76 -6.41 5.94 5.68
N ASN A 77 -5.65 5.03 5.10
CA ASN A 77 -6.20 3.91 4.34
C ASN A 77 -7.07 3.00 5.23
N THR A 78 -6.64 2.73 6.46
CA THR A 78 -7.40 1.86 7.37
C THR A 78 -8.66 2.54 7.88
N LEU A 79 -8.58 3.78 8.34
CA LEU A 79 -9.71 4.45 8.99
C LEU A 79 -10.66 5.09 7.98
N VAL A 80 -10.13 5.78 6.98
CA VAL A 80 -10.95 6.55 6.04
C VAL A 80 -11.36 5.70 4.85
N VAL A 81 -10.41 5.09 4.15
CA VAL A 81 -10.74 4.34 2.91
C VAL A 81 -11.60 3.12 3.24
N VAL A 82 -11.16 2.27 4.17
CA VAL A 82 -11.94 1.09 4.56
C VAL A 82 -13.26 1.49 5.23
N GLY A 83 -13.24 2.49 6.12
CA GLY A 83 -14.43 2.97 6.81
C GLY A 83 -15.49 3.52 5.85
N CYS A 84 -15.11 4.41 4.94
CA CYS A 84 -16.03 4.96 3.93
C CYS A 84 -16.52 3.86 2.96
N SER A 85 -15.65 2.96 2.52
CA SER A 85 -16.05 1.86 1.64
C SER A 85 -17.11 0.98 2.30
N ALA A 86 -16.92 0.63 3.56
CA ALA A 86 -17.89 -0.18 4.31
C ALA A 86 -19.22 0.53 4.55
N MET A 87 -19.21 1.86 4.69
CA MET A 87 -20.44 2.66 4.80
C MET A 87 -21.23 2.72 3.48
N ILE A 88 -20.52 2.81 2.35
CA ILE A 88 -21.15 2.90 1.02
C ILE A 88 -21.66 1.54 0.55
N ALA A 89 -20.82 0.53 0.65
CA ALA A 89 -21.11 -0.84 0.24
C ALA A 89 -20.50 -1.84 1.22
N PRO A 90 -21.30 -2.38 2.16
CA PRO A 90 -20.80 -3.42 3.06
C PRO A 90 -20.28 -4.62 2.26
N PHE A 91 -19.09 -5.10 2.62
CA PHE A 91 -18.46 -6.25 1.96
C PHE A 91 -18.14 -7.35 2.97
N ILE A 92 -18.24 -8.58 2.50
CA ILE A 92 -17.90 -9.78 3.28
C ILE A 92 -16.46 -10.15 2.92
N MET A 93 -15.62 -10.26 3.92
CA MET A 93 -14.23 -10.72 3.73
C MET A 93 -14.15 -12.24 3.91
N ASP A 94 -13.39 -12.89 3.04
CA ASP A 94 -13.07 -14.29 3.18
C ASP A 94 -12.23 -14.53 4.45
N ARG A 95 -12.55 -15.59 5.20
CA ARG A 95 -11.85 -15.93 6.44
C ARG A 95 -10.37 -16.26 6.23
N ASP A 96 -10.01 -16.77 5.06
CA ASP A 96 -8.62 -17.12 4.75
C ASP A 96 -7.78 -15.86 4.50
N ILE A 97 -8.36 -14.82 3.89
CA ILE A 97 -7.74 -13.50 3.73
C ILE A 97 -7.51 -12.88 5.11
N ILE A 98 -8.53 -12.89 5.98
CA ILE A 98 -8.42 -12.33 7.33
C ILE A 98 -7.29 -13.04 8.11
N LYS A 99 -7.26 -14.36 8.10
CA LYS A 99 -6.27 -15.13 8.87
C LYS A 99 -4.85 -14.99 8.34
N ARG A 100 -4.67 -14.94 7.04
CA ARG A 100 -3.34 -14.84 6.42
C ARG A 100 -2.85 -13.40 6.34
N ASP A 101 -3.60 -12.55 5.65
CA ASP A 101 -3.10 -11.25 5.24
C ASP A 101 -3.15 -10.23 6.39
N LEU A 102 -4.19 -10.30 7.25
CA LEU A 102 -4.26 -9.44 8.43
C LEU A 102 -3.16 -9.79 9.46
N ILE A 103 -2.87 -11.07 9.66
CA ILE A 103 -1.79 -11.48 10.57
C ILE A 103 -0.44 -11.03 10.02
N ILE A 104 -0.19 -11.19 8.72
CA ILE A 104 1.06 -10.73 8.10
C ILE A 104 1.19 -9.21 8.23
N ASN A 105 0.11 -8.46 7.97
CA ASN A 105 0.11 -7.00 8.13
C ASN A 105 0.43 -6.60 9.59
N LEU A 106 -0.16 -7.29 10.56
CA LEU A 106 0.13 -7.06 11.98
C LEU A 106 1.61 -7.34 12.31
N ILE A 107 2.16 -8.46 11.83
CA ILE A 107 3.57 -8.80 12.04
C ILE A 107 4.49 -7.73 11.44
N VAL A 108 4.23 -7.29 10.21
CA VAL A 108 5.02 -6.23 9.55
C VAL A 108 4.95 -4.92 10.34
N SER A 109 3.75 -4.53 10.80
CA SER A 109 3.56 -3.31 11.59
C SER A 109 4.30 -3.37 12.92
N VAL A 110 4.24 -4.50 13.63
CA VAL A 110 4.99 -4.72 14.87
C VAL A 110 6.49 -4.74 14.62
N SER A 111 6.95 -5.38 13.54
CA SER A 111 8.38 -5.38 13.17
C SER A 111 8.89 -3.97 12.90
N LEU A 112 8.11 -3.15 12.19
CA LEU A 112 8.46 -1.74 11.96
C LEU A 112 8.58 -0.98 13.28
N CYS A 113 7.63 -1.15 14.21
CA CYS A 113 7.70 -0.54 15.53
C CYS A 113 8.96 -0.96 16.31
N LEU A 114 9.35 -2.23 16.23
CA LEU A 114 10.55 -2.74 16.87
C LEU A 114 11.84 -2.15 16.26
N PHE A 115 11.90 -2.01 14.94
CA PHE A 115 13.06 -1.44 14.24
C PHE A 115 13.24 0.07 14.52
N ILE A 116 12.15 0.77 14.83
CA ILE A 116 12.19 2.21 15.14
C ILE A 116 12.38 2.45 16.65
N PHE A 117 12.36 1.41 17.47
CA PHE A 117 12.36 1.56 18.93
C PHE A 117 13.61 2.29 19.46
N ASP A 118 14.74 2.18 18.78
CA ASP A 118 15.99 2.90 19.08
C ASP A 118 16.05 4.31 18.46
N GLY A 119 15.00 4.73 17.74
CA GLY A 119 14.89 6.02 17.04
C GLY A 119 15.62 6.08 15.70
N ILE A 120 16.20 4.96 15.22
CA ILE A 120 16.99 4.92 13.97
C ILE A 120 16.52 3.77 13.10
N LEU A 121 15.92 4.08 11.97
CA LEU A 121 15.66 3.06 10.93
C LEU A 121 16.92 2.90 10.07
N GLY A 122 17.70 1.86 10.34
CA GLY A 122 18.98 1.61 9.70
C GLY A 122 18.85 0.92 8.33
N ARG A 123 19.97 0.84 7.61
CA ARG A 123 20.03 0.14 6.31
C ARG A 123 19.71 -1.35 6.43
N MET A 124 20.10 -1.98 7.52
CA MET A 124 19.84 -3.41 7.76
C MET A 124 18.33 -3.66 7.97
N ASP A 125 17.66 -2.77 8.70
CA ASP A 125 16.21 -2.85 8.91
C ASP A 125 15.45 -2.71 7.59
N GLY A 126 15.88 -1.78 6.74
CA GLY A 126 15.36 -1.61 5.40
C GLY A 126 15.53 -2.86 4.52
N ILE A 127 16.70 -3.51 4.56
CA ILE A 127 16.94 -4.76 3.84
C ILE A 127 16.02 -5.87 4.35
N LEU A 128 15.86 -6.00 5.68
CA LEU A 128 14.96 -7.00 6.27
C LEU A 128 13.51 -6.79 5.86
N LEU A 129 13.04 -5.54 5.84
CA LEU A 129 11.69 -5.20 5.37
C LEU A 129 11.50 -5.55 3.89
N LEU A 130 12.49 -5.28 3.04
CA LEU A 130 12.44 -5.66 1.61
C LEU A 130 12.44 -7.17 1.40
N ILE A 131 13.22 -7.92 2.17
CA ILE A 131 13.18 -9.39 2.15
C ILE A 131 11.79 -9.88 2.60
N GLY A 132 11.21 -9.26 3.62
CA GLY A 132 9.84 -9.53 4.07
C GLY A 132 8.82 -9.32 2.96
N LEU A 133 8.91 -8.23 2.21
CA LEU A 133 8.05 -7.95 1.05
C LEU A 133 8.16 -9.03 -0.03
N VAL A 134 9.39 -9.41 -0.42
CA VAL A 134 9.61 -10.46 -1.42
C VAL A 134 9.05 -11.80 -0.95
N THR A 135 9.25 -12.13 0.32
CA THR A 135 8.71 -13.36 0.93
C THR A 135 7.18 -13.35 0.90
N PHE A 136 6.56 -12.24 1.29
CA PHE A 136 5.12 -12.07 1.22
C PHE A 136 4.58 -12.26 -0.19
N MET A 137 5.21 -11.63 -1.19
CA MET A 137 4.83 -11.79 -2.60
C MET A 137 4.94 -13.23 -3.08
N MET A 138 5.98 -13.95 -2.68
CA MET A 138 6.14 -15.38 -3.03
C MET A 138 5.05 -16.25 -2.38
N VAL A 139 4.64 -15.96 -1.15
CA VAL A 139 3.56 -16.68 -0.46
C VAL A 139 2.21 -16.37 -1.09
N LEU A 140 2.00 -15.14 -1.56
CA LEU A 140 0.74 -14.70 -2.15
C LEU A 140 0.48 -15.32 -3.53
N ILE A 141 1.53 -15.54 -4.33
CA ILE A 141 1.45 -16.08 -5.69
C ILE A 141 1.33 -17.63 -5.68
N ARG A 142 1.61 -18.27 -4.57
CA ARG A 142 1.50 -19.72 -4.39
C ARG A 142 0.08 -20.17 -4.07
#